data_1d94173315d7a974b7112ccd05f08e9e
#
_entry.id   1d94173315d7a974b7112ccd05f08e9e
#
_cell.length_a   1.000
_cell.length_b   1.000
_cell.length_c   1.000
_cell.angle_alpha   90.00
_cell.angle_beta   90.00
_cell.angle_gamma   90.00
#
_symmetry.space_group_name_H-M   'P 1'
#
loop_
_entity.id
_entity.type
_entity.pdbx_description
1 polymer ?
#
loop_
_entity_poly.entity_id
_entity_poly.type
_entity_poly.pdbx_seq_one_letter_code
_entity_poly.pdbx_strand_id
1 'polypeptide(L)'
;MKEYSNKDIKNVVLLGSSKSGKTTLSEAMLYEGKVIDRRGTVEDKNTVSDNDELEKVNQRSIYATPLYAEFMGKKVNIIDAPGSDDFVGGAISAFRVCENGILVVNAQQGVEVGTSSWIRSADKHKIPLIVAVNQLDGEKADWETTIAALKEELGRKMIIVQFPVATGAGFNGFI
;
A
#
# COMPACT_ATOMS: atom_id res chain seq x y z
N MET A 1 -23.25 15.39 7.31
CA MET A 1 -21.88 15.12 6.79
C MET A 1 -20.92 15.64 7.86
N LYS A 2 -19.91 14.87 8.22
CA LYS A 2 -18.94 15.28 9.25
C LYS A 2 -17.97 16.28 8.62
N GLU A 3 -17.73 17.40 9.27
CA GLU A 3 -16.79 18.42 8.80
C GLU A 3 -15.39 18.15 9.35
N TYR A 4 -14.38 18.32 8.52
CA TYR A 4 -12.98 18.15 8.87
C TYR A 4 -12.21 19.44 8.59
N SER A 5 -11.33 19.82 9.51
CA SER A 5 -10.36 20.88 9.24
C SER A 5 -9.24 20.36 8.32
N ASN A 6 -8.54 21.26 7.63
CA ASN A 6 -7.41 20.88 6.76
C ASN A 6 -6.32 20.08 7.51
N LYS A 7 -6.16 20.31 8.81
CA LYS A 7 -5.19 19.57 9.65
C LYS A 7 -5.60 18.12 9.89
N ASP A 8 -6.90 17.83 9.76
CA ASP A 8 -7.48 16.53 10.04
C ASP A 8 -7.67 15.67 8.78
N ILE A 9 -7.40 16.24 7.61
CA ILE A 9 -7.41 15.53 6.33
C ILE A 9 -5.97 15.12 5.99
N LYS A 10 -5.79 13.86 5.59
CA LYS A 10 -4.52 13.30 5.11
C LYS A 10 -4.76 12.61 3.78
N ASN A 11 -3.86 12.84 2.83
CA ASN A 11 -3.95 12.22 1.51
C ASN A 11 -2.74 11.28 1.32
N VAL A 12 -3.01 10.02 1.05
CA VAL A 12 -1.99 9.00 0.87
C VAL A 12 -2.20 8.24 -0.43
N VAL A 13 -1.11 7.84 -1.07
CA VAL A 13 -1.15 6.94 -2.22
C VAL A 13 -0.55 5.59 -1.84
N LEU A 14 -1.21 4.49 -2.21
CA LEU A 14 -0.68 3.14 -2.07
C LEU A 14 0.15 2.82 -3.31
N LEU A 15 1.41 2.49 -3.10
CA LEU A 15 2.41 2.16 -4.11
C LEU A 15 2.93 0.74 -3.88
N GLY A 16 3.52 0.14 -4.89
CA GLY A 16 4.15 -1.19 -4.80
C GLY A 16 3.87 -2.03 -6.03
N SER A 17 4.62 -3.11 -6.19
CA SER A 17 4.48 -4.04 -7.30
C SER A 17 3.10 -4.70 -7.35
N SER A 18 2.76 -5.30 -8.47
CA SER A 18 1.54 -6.10 -8.60
C SER A 18 1.54 -7.23 -7.54
N LYS A 19 0.36 -7.53 -6.98
CA LYS A 19 0.20 -8.57 -5.92
C LYS A 19 0.95 -8.30 -4.61
N SER A 20 1.46 -7.09 -4.35
CA SER A 20 2.04 -6.74 -3.05
C SER A 20 1.01 -6.61 -1.93
N GLY A 21 -0.28 -6.50 -2.26
CA GLY A 21 -1.39 -6.42 -1.29
C GLY A 21 -1.91 -5.00 -1.05
N LYS A 22 -1.69 -4.05 -1.97
CA LYS A 22 -2.21 -2.67 -1.88
C LYS A 22 -3.72 -2.62 -1.70
N THR A 23 -4.46 -3.26 -2.61
CA THR A 23 -5.93 -3.31 -2.57
C THR A 23 -6.44 -4.03 -1.32
N THR A 24 -5.75 -5.09 -0.86
CA THR A 24 -6.07 -5.75 0.42
C THR A 24 -5.84 -4.82 1.61
N LEU A 25 -4.78 -4.01 1.56
CA LEU A 25 -4.51 -3.00 2.59
C LEU A 25 -5.57 -1.90 2.57
N SER A 26 -5.97 -1.42 1.39
CA SER A 26 -7.05 -0.41 1.28
C SER A 26 -8.36 -0.94 1.85
N GLU A 27 -8.75 -2.18 1.56
CA GLU A 27 -9.92 -2.85 2.15
C GLU A 27 -9.84 -2.93 3.68
N ALA A 28 -8.65 -3.27 4.21
CA ALA A 28 -8.44 -3.29 5.66
C ALA A 28 -8.58 -1.90 6.28
N MET A 29 -8.04 -0.85 5.64
CA MET A 29 -8.17 0.53 6.12
C MET A 29 -9.63 1.02 6.09
N LEU A 30 -10.40 0.66 5.06
CA LEU A 30 -11.83 0.98 4.96
C LEU A 30 -12.64 0.28 6.05
N TYR A 31 -12.32 -0.99 6.33
CA TYR A 31 -12.99 -1.77 7.36
C TYR A 31 -12.70 -1.24 8.77
N GLU A 32 -11.44 -0.99 9.10
CA GLU A 32 -11.05 -0.38 10.38
C GLU A 32 -11.60 1.04 10.57
N GLY A 33 -11.71 1.79 9.46
CA GLY A 33 -12.37 3.09 9.42
C GLY A 33 -13.90 3.02 9.46
N LYS A 34 -14.49 1.81 9.53
CA LYS A 34 -15.95 1.57 9.55
C LYS A 34 -16.68 2.20 8.37
N VAL A 35 -16.03 2.29 7.22
CA VAL A 35 -16.62 2.75 5.95
C VAL A 35 -17.32 1.59 5.25
N ILE A 36 -16.81 0.38 5.45
CA ILE A 36 -17.42 -0.87 4.98
C ILE A 36 -17.62 -1.81 6.18
N ASP A 37 -18.69 -2.60 6.14
CA ASP A 37 -19.02 -3.56 7.20
C ASP A 37 -18.32 -4.93 7.02
N ARG A 38 -17.83 -5.19 5.82
CA ARG A 38 -17.16 -6.44 5.45
C ARG A 38 -16.03 -6.14 4.48
N ARG A 39 -14.87 -6.74 4.71
CA ARG A 39 -13.71 -6.67 3.79
C ARG A 39 -14.00 -7.50 2.53
N GLY A 40 -13.77 -6.90 1.38
CA GLY A 40 -13.73 -7.59 0.10
C GLY A 40 -12.38 -8.29 -0.12
N THR A 41 -12.34 -9.17 -1.12
CA THR A 41 -11.11 -9.80 -1.61
C THR A 41 -11.03 -9.69 -3.14
N VAL A 42 -9.81 -9.67 -3.67
CA VAL A 42 -9.58 -9.60 -5.12
C VAL A 42 -10.09 -10.89 -5.77
N GLU A 43 -9.93 -12.01 -5.09
CA GLU A 43 -10.37 -13.35 -5.52
C GLU A 43 -11.89 -13.42 -5.68
N ASP A 44 -12.64 -12.87 -4.72
CA ASP A 44 -14.10 -12.80 -4.76
C ASP A 44 -14.63 -11.67 -5.65
N LYS A 45 -13.74 -10.84 -6.23
CA LYS A 45 -14.08 -9.72 -7.13
C LYS A 45 -15.05 -8.69 -6.52
N ASN A 46 -14.94 -8.49 -5.21
CA ASN A 46 -15.88 -7.68 -4.43
C ASN A 46 -15.19 -6.57 -3.61
N THR A 47 -13.96 -6.21 -3.97
CA THR A 47 -13.25 -5.07 -3.38
C THR A 47 -13.88 -3.75 -3.81
N VAL A 48 -13.76 -2.72 -2.98
CA VAL A 48 -14.26 -1.37 -3.28
C VAL A 48 -13.40 -0.70 -4.35
N SER A 49 -12.10 -0.98 -4.36
CA SER A 49 -11.15 -0.35 -5.28
C SER A 49 -11.30 -0.90 -6.70
N ASP A 50 -11.18 -2.23 -6.88
CA ASP A 50 -11.22 -2.86 -8.19
C ASP A 50 -12.67 -3.13 -8.60
N ASN A 51 -13.39 -2.10 -9.01
CA ASN A 51 -14.83 -2.18 -9.30
C ASN A 51 -15.16 -2.28 -10.79
N ASP A 52 -14.20 -2.00 -11.67
CA ASP A 52 -14.37 -2.14 -13.12
C ASP A 52 -14.33 -3.62 -13.54
N GLU A 53 -15.11 -3.98 -14.57
CA GLU A 53 -15.16 -5.35 -15.07
C GLU A 53 -13.80 -5.88 -15.56
N LEU A 54 -12.97 -5.01 -16.15
CA LEU A 54 -11.62 -5.38 -16.59
C LEU A 54 -10.72 -5.71 -15.39
N GLU A 55 -10.83 -4.96 -14.29
CA GLU A 55 -10.09 -5.23 -13.06
C GLU A 55 -10.52 -6.54 -12.41
N LYS A 56 -11.83 -6.78 -12.34
CA LYS A 56 -12.41 -8.01 -11.80
C LYS A 56 -12.04 -9.25 -12.62
N VAL A 57 -12.07 -9.15 -13.95
CA VAL A 57 -11.71 -10.26 -14.84
C VAL A 57 -10.22 -10.58 -14.72
N ASN A 58 -9.37 -9.57 -14.70
CA ASN A 58 -7.91 -9.73 -14.65
C ASN A 58 -7.38 -9.87 -13.22
N GLN A 59 -8.22 -9.71 -12.18
CA GLN A 59 -7.86 -9.74 -10.76
C GLN A 59 -6.66 -8.84 -10.45
N ARG A 60 -6.68 -7.63 -11.00
CA ARG A 60 -5.65 -6.61 -10.78
C ARG A 60 -6.17 -5.20 -11.05
N SER A 61 -5.67 -4.25 -10.29
CA SER A 61 -5.99 -2.83 -10.47
C SER A 61 -5.42 -2.31 -11.80
N ILE A 62 -6.23 -1.57 -12.54
CA ILE A 62 -5.89 -0.88 -13.79
C ILE A 62 -5.97 0.63 -13.57
N TYR A 63 -6.95 1.06 -12.79
CA TYR A 63 -7.21 2.47 -12.49
C TYR A 63 -6.72 2.85 -11.09
N ALA A 64 -6.41 4.13 -10.92
CA ALA A 64 -6.16 4.69 -9.60
C ALA A 64 -7.50 5.08 -8.96
N THR A 65 -7.89 4.40 -7.89
CA THR A 65 -9.20 4.55 -7.26
C THR A 65 -9.09 5.38 -5.98
N PRO A 66 -9.79 6.52 -5.89
CA PRO A 66 -9.85 7.31 -4.66
C PRO A 66 -10.84 6.69 -3.66
N LEU A 67 -10.36 6.45 -2.46
CA LEU A 67 -11.10 5.91 -1.32
C LEU A 67 -10.93 6.85 -0.11
N TYR A 68 -11.66 6.60 0.97
CA TYR A 68 -11.39 7.29 2.22
C TYR A 68 -11.69 6.40 3.42
N ALA A 69 -10.97 6.63 4.51
CA ALA A 69 -11.22 6.04 5.82
C ALA A 69 -11.24 7.13 6.89
N GLU A 70 -12.00 6.90 7.96
CA GLU A 70 -12.02 7.75 9.13
C GLU A 70 -11.36 7.02 10.30
N PHE A 71 -10.31 7.60 10.87
CA PHE A 71 -9.60 6.98 11.98
C PHE A 71 -9.10 8.04 12.98
N MET A 72 -9.33 7.82 14.27
CA MET A 72 -8.90 8.71 15.36
C MET A 72 -9.21 10.20 15.10
N GLY A 73 -10.40 10.50 14.58
CA GLY A 73 -10.83 11.88 14.28
C GLY A 73 -10.22 12.48 13.02
N LYS A 74 -9.45 11.75 12.27
CA LYS A 74 -8.87 12.16 10.98
C LYS A 74 -9.62 11.51 9.82
N LYS A 75 -9.65 12.23 8.69
CA LYS A 75 -10.07 11.68 7.40
C LYS A 75 -8.83 11.37 6.57
N VAL A 76 -8.65 10.12 6.22
CA VAL A 76 -7.56 9.68 5.35
C VAL A 76 -8.13 9.39 3.97
N ASN A 77 -7.83 10.24 2.99
CA ASN A 77 -8.09 9.96 1.60
C ASN A 77 -6.98 9.03 1.09
N ILE A 78 -7.36 7.94 0.47
CA ILE A 78 -6.47 6.88 0.01
C ILE A 78 -6.61 6.80 -1.51
N ILE A 79 -5.51 6.86 -2.24
CA ILE A 79 -5.51 6.53 -3.66
C ILE A 79 -4.87 5.16 -3.81
N ASP A 80 -5.68 4.15 -4.11
CA ASP A 80 -5.20 2.82 -4.44
C ASP A 80 -4.73 2.83 -5.90
N ALA A 81 -3.42 2.75 -6.11
CA ALA A 81 -2.80 2.86 -7.42
C ALA A 81 -2.45 1.49 -8.01
N PRO A 82 -2.56 1.31 -9.34
CA PRO A 82 -2.12 0.10 -10.01
C PRO A 82 -0.66 -0.24 -9.73
N GLY A 83 -0.36 -1.53 -9.58
CA GLY A 83 1.01 -2.00 -9.31
C GLY A 83 1.78 -2.41 -10.57
N SER A 84 1.15 -2.42 -11.73
CA SER A 84 1.80 -2.74 -13.00
C SER A 84 2.42 -1.49 -13.62
N ASP A 85 3.61 -1.63 -14.19
CA ASP A 85 4.33 -0.56 -14.87
C ASP A 85 3.56 -0.01 -16.09
N ASP A 86 2.66 -0.81 -16.68
CA ASP A 86 1.80 -0.40 -17.79
C ASP A 86 0.80 0.69 -17.39
N PHE A 87 0.45 0.79 -16.10
CA PHE A 87 -0.58 1.69 -15.58
C PHE A 87 -0.04 2.77 -14.63
N VAL A 88 1.25 3.05 -14.70
CA VAL A 88 1.95 4.00 -13.82
C VAL A 88 1.36 5.42 -13.82
N GLY A 89 0.67 5.82 -14.90
CA GLY A 89 0.10 7.16 -15.04
C GLY A 89 -0.84 7.57 -13.91
N GLY A 90 -1.67 6.65 -13.44
CA GLY A 90 -2.58 6.89 -12.31
C GLY A 90 -1.84 7.22 -11.02
N ALA A 91 -0.79 6.48 -10.69
CA ALA A 91 0.01 6.73 -9.51
C ALA A 91 0.83 8.03 -9.60
N ILE A 92 1.35 8.37 -10.79
CA ILE A 92 2.04 9.66 -11.02
C ILE A 92 1.08 10.82 -10.81
N SER A 93 -0.16 10.70 -11.26
CA SER A 93 -1.21 11.71 -11.03
C SER A 93 -1.51 11.87 -9.54
N ALA A 94 -1.50 10.77 -8.77
CA ALA A 94 -1.71 10.78 -7.32
C ALA A 94 -0.64 11.57 -6.57
N PHE A 95 0.62 11.59 -7.03
CA PHE A 95 1.69 12.39 -6.42
C PHE A 95 1.43 13.90 -6.42
N ARG A 96 0.47 14.38 -7.23
CA ARG A 96 0.09 15.80 -7.24
C ARG A 96 -0.86 16.19 -6.12
N VAL A 97 -1.53 15.22 -5.50
CA VAL A 97 -2.59 15.46 -4.51
C VAL A 97 -2.33 14.76 -3.18
N CYS A 98 -1.32 13.90 -3.09
CA CYS A 98 -0.96 13.20 -1.86
C CYS A 98 0.27 13.82 -1.21
N GLU A 99 0.26 13.89 0.12
CA GLU A 99 1.40 14.34 0.92
C GLU A 99 2.36 13.20 1.25
N ASN A 100 1.88 11.95 1.24
CA ASN A 100 2.66 10.78 1.63
C ASN A 100 2.32 9.58 0.75
N GLY A 101 3.28 8.67 0.59
CA GLY A 101 3.09 7.37 -0.04
C GLY A 101 3.25 6.23 0.96
N ILE A 102 2.43 5.19 0.82
CA ILE A 102 2.61 3.91 1.50
C ILE A 102 3.11 2.92 0.46
N LEU A 103 4.37 2.56 0.54
CA LEU A 103 4.99 1.56 -0.34
C LEU A 103 4.80 0.18 0.26
N VAL A 104 3.96 -0.63 -0.37
CA VAL A 104 3.68 -2.00 0.06
C VAL A 104 4.63 -2.96 -0.64
N VAL A 105 5.42 -3.68 0.15
CA VAL A 105 6.44 -4.63 -0.32
C VAL A 105 6.05 -6.03 0.13
N ASN A 106 6.07 -6.99 -0.79
CA ASN A 106 5.79 -8.39 -0.49
C ASN A 106 7.04 -9.05 0.11
N ALA A 107 6.96 -9.54 1.35
CA ALA A 107 8.08 -10.18 2.05
C ALA A 107 8.53 -11.49 1.41
N GLN A 108 7.72 -12.11 0.56
CA GLN A 108 8.09 -13.34 -0.16
C GLN A 108 8.88 -13.06 -1.45
N GLN A 109 8.73 -11.85 -2.01
CA GLN A 109 9.39 -11.45 -3.27
C GLN A 109 10.52 -10.43 -3.02
N GLY A 110 10.48 -9.75 -1.87
CA GLY A 110 11.44 -8.72 -1.53
C GLY A 110 11.32 -7.47 -2.40
N VAL A 111 12.44 -6.81 -2.64
CA VAL A 111 12.52 -5.61 -3.48
C VAL A 111 12.60 -6.01 -4.95
N GLU A 112 11.55 -5.73 -5.69
CA GLU A 112 11.45 -5.96 -7.13
C GLU A 112 11.84 -4.70 -7.91
N VAL A 113 12.02 -4.83 -9.22
CA VAL A 113 12.29 -3.70 -10.13
C VAL A 113 11.22 -2.62 -10.01
N GLY A 114 9.94 -3.03 -9.94
CA GLY A 114 8.81 -2.13 -9.71
C GLY A 114 8.91 -1.39 -8.38
N THR A 115 9.36 -2.05 -7.30
CA THR A 115 9.59 -1.43 -5.99
C THR A 115 10.63 -0.31 -6.08
N SER A 116 11.78 -0.59 -6.69
CA SER A 116 12.86 0.40 -6.91
C SER A 116 12.39 1.58 -7.79
N SER A 117 11.55 1.29 -8.79
CA SER A 117 10.94 2.31 -9.65
C SER A 117 10.03 3.26 -8.86
N TRP A 118 9.20 2.73 -7.95
CA TRP A 118 8.35 3.54 -7.07
C TRP A 118 9.14 4.39 -6.09
N ILE A 119 10.22 3.84 -5.50
CA ILE A 119 11.12 4.60 -4.61
C ILE A 119 11.72 5.79 -5.36
N ARG A 120 12.26 5.57 -6.55
CA ARG A 120 12.82 6.65 -7.39
C ARG A 120 11.77 7.69 -7.81
N SER A 121 10.57 7.23 -8.14
CA SER A 121 9.47 8.12 -8.50
C SER A 121 9.03 9.00 -7.34
N ALA A 122 8.90 8.42 -6.14
CA ALA A 122 8.57 9.16 -4.93
C ALA A 122 9.65 10.19 -4.57
N ASP A 123 10.93 9.82 -4.66
CA ASP A 123 12.07 10.75 -4.41
C ASP A 123 12.06 11.91 -5.41
N LYS A 124 11.84 11.64 -6.70
CA LYS A 124 11.71 12.65 -7.76
C LYS A 124 10.57 13.65 -7.47
N HIS A 125 9.45 13.18 -6.94
CA HIS A 125 8.30 14.01 -6.61
C HIS A 125 8.32 14.53 -5.18
N LYS A 126 9.37 14.20 -4.40
CA LYS A 126 9.55 14.59 -3.00
C LYS A 126 8.41 14.12 -2.09
N ILE A 127 7.89 12.92 -2.35
CA ILE A 127 6.85 12.28 -1.55
C ILE A 127 7.52 11.41 -0.48
N PRO A 128 7.35 11.72 0.81
CA PRO A 128 7.80 10.84 1.89
C PRO A 128 7.12 9.49 1.82
N LEU A 129 7.88 8.42 2.09
CA LEU A 129 7.38 7.06 2.05
C LEU A 129 7.30 6.45 3.46
N ILE A 130 6.19 5.77 3.73
CA ILE A 130 6.07 4.75 4.76
C ILE A 130 6.15 3.41 4.03
N VAL A 131 7.08 2.54 4.43
CA VAL A 131 7.20 1.20 3.85
C VAL A 131 6.43 0.20 4.72
N ALA A 132 5.48 -0.50 4.11
CA ALA A 132 4.73 -1.59 4.73
C ALA A 132 5.21 -2.92 4.13
N VAL A 133 5.97 -3.69 4.90
CA VAL A 133 6.36 -5.05 4.52
C VAL A 133 5.18 -5.98 4.83
N ASN A 134 4.60 -6.55 3.79
CA ASN A 134 3.36 -7.32 3.82
C ASN A 134 3.60 -8.80 3.53
N GLN A 135 2.60 -9.65 3.77
CA GLN A 135 2.63 -11.10 3.55
C GLN A 135 3.76 -11.79 4.34
N LEU A 136 4.00 -11.31 5.56
CA LEU A 136 4.99 -11.89 6.47
C LEU A 136 4.62 -13.28 7.00
N ASP A 137 3.35 -13.67 6.86
CA ASP A 137 2.79 -14.99 7.14
C ASP A 137 3.04 -16.02 6.03
N GLY A 138 3.47 -15.57 4.86
CA GLY A 138 3.76 -16.45 3.72
C GLY A 138 4.96 -17.36 3.98
N GLU A 139 4.91 -18.60 3.50
CA GLU A 139 5.96 -19.62 3.72
C GLU A 139 7.36 -19.18 3.28
N LYS A 140 7.44 -18.34 2.25
CA LYS A 140 8.71 -17.82 1.69
C LYS A 140 9.04 -16.41 2.18
N ALA A 141 8.31 -15.91 3.19
CA ALA A 141 8.57 -14.58 3.71
C ALA A 141 9.93 -14.51 4.41
N ASP A 142 10.76 -13.58 3.98
CA ASP A 142 12.08 -13.33 4.53
C ASP A 142 12.21 -11.82 4.88
N TRP A 143 12.03 -11.53 6.16
CA TRP A 143 12.16 -10.18 6.69
C TRP A 143 13.58 -9.62 6.55
N GLU A 144 14.58 -10.41 6.93
CA GLU A 144 15.97 -9.97 6.99
C GLU A 144 16.48 -9.58 5.60
N THR A 145 16.24 -10.44 4.61
CA THR A 145 16.61 -10.17 3.21
C THR A 145 15.84 -8.98 2.64
N THR A 146 14.53 -8.88 2.94
CA THR A 146 13.69 -7.77 2.46
C THR A 146 14.18 -6.43 3.04
N ILE A 147 14.47 -6.37 4.34
CA ILE A 147 14.98 -5.17 5.01
C ILE A 147 16.38 -4.80 4.53
N ALA A 148 17.25 -5.77 4.30
CA ALA A 148 18.59 -5.53 3.76
C ALA A 148 18.51 -4.86 2.37
N ALA A 149 17.67 -5.39 1.48
CA ALA A 149 17.46 -4.82 0.15
C ALA A 149 16.80 -3.42 0.20
N LEU A 150 15.84 -3.21 1.10
CA LEU A 150 15.23 -1.88 1.31
C LEU A 150 16.25 -0.87 1.85
N LYS A 151 17.16 -1.27 2.72
CA LYS A 151 18.24 -0.40 3.22
C LYS A 151 19.23 -0.02 2.12
N GLU A 152 19.49 -0.92 1.18
CA GLU A 152 20.32 -0.63 0.01
C GLU A 152 19.67 0.41 -0.90
N GLU A 153 18.37 0.25 -1.21
CA GLU A 153 17.63 1.20 -2.06
C GLU A 153 17.38 2.57 -1.42
N LEU A 154 16.99 2.60 -0.15
CA LEU A 154 16.62 3.83 0.58
C LEU A 154 17.82 4.49 1.30
N GLY A 155 18.91 3.75 1.47
CA GLY A 155 20.10 4.22 2.15
C GLY A 155 19.83 4.59 3.61
N ARG A 156 20.56 5.62 4.09
CA ARG A 156 20.48 6.07 5.51
C ARG A 156 19.17 6.76 5.89
N LYS A 157 18.23 6.92 4.95
CA LYS A 157 16.94 7.60 5.18
C LYS A 157 15.90 6.67 5.82
N MET A 158 16.16 5.37 5.90
CA MET A 158 15.21 4.39 6.42
C MET A 158 15.33 4.21 7.92
N ILE A 159 14.20 4.27 8.62
CA ILE A 159 14.07 3.98 10.06
C ILE A 159 13.02 2.86 10.20
N ILE A 160 13.38 1.79 10.90
CA ILE A 160 12.45 0.69 11.21
C ILE A 160 11.68 1.07 12.48
N VAL A 161 10.35 1.00 12.40
CA VAL A 161 9.46 1.36 13.51
C VAL A 161 8.75 0.17 14.14
N GLN A 162 8.71 -0.98 13.43
CA GLN A 162 8.10 -2.22 13.92
C GLN A 162 8.91 -3.41 13.43
N PHE A 163 8.99 -4.46 14.25
CA PHE A 163 9.65 -5.73 13.91
C PHE A 163 8.66 -6.87 14.01
N PRO A 164 8.63 -7.82 13.06
CA PRO A 164 7.84 -9.04 13.21
C PRO A 164 8.46 -9.90 14.31
N VAL A 165 7.61 -10.55 15.12
CA VAL A 165 8.07 -11.51 16.14
C VAL A 165 8.60 -12.78 15.49
N ALA A 166 7.98 -13.19 14.37
CA ALA A 166 8.40 -14.30 13.51
C ALA A 166 7.92 -14.06 12.09
N THR A 167 8.38 -14.85 11.13
CA THR A 167 7.94 -14.85 9.74
C THR A 167 7.48 -16.24 9.30
N GLY A 168 6.81 -16.32 8.16
CA GLY A 168 6.25 -17.57 7.64
C GLY A 168 5.08 -18.08 8.49
N ALA A 169 4.90 -19.39 8.54
CA ALA A 169 3.81 -20.03 9.29
C ALA A 169 3.80 -19.72 10.80
N GLY A 170 4.90 -19.20 11.32
CA GLY A 170 5.02 -18.77 12.72
C GLY A 170 4.68 -17.30 12.97
N PHE A 171 4.29 -16.54 11.96
CA PHE A 171 3.95 -15.13 12.12
C PHE A 171 2.77 -14.96 13.08
N ASN A 172 2.98 -14.17 14.14
CA ASN A 172 1.99 -13.95 15.19
C ASN A 172 1.90 -12.50 15.67
N GLY A 173 2.57 -11.56 14.99
CA GLY A 173 2.49 -10.13 15.28
C GLY A 173 3.81 -9.38 15.20
N PHE A 174 3.78 -8.17 15.73
CA PHE A 174 4.88 -7.19 15.70
C PHE A 174 5.23 -6.71 17.10
N ILE A 175 6.46 -6.26 17.29
CA ILE A 175 6.97 -5.49 18.42
C ILE A 175 7.51 -4.15 17.98
#